data_dcb227ae7ce6841835741e16d507848d
#
_entry.id   dcb227ae7ce6841835741e16d507848d
#
_cell.length_a   1.000
_cell.length_b   1.000
_cell.length_c   1.000
_cell.angle_alpha   90.00
_cell.angle_beta   90.00
_cell.angle_gamma   90.00
#
_symmetry.space_group_name_H-M   'P 1'
#
loop_
_entity.id
_entity.type
_entity.pdbx_description
1 polymer ?
#
loop_
_entity_poly.entity_id
_entity_poly.type
_entity_poly.pdbx_seq_one_letter_code
_entity_poly.pdbx_strand_id
1 'polypeptide(L)'
;MNYTIILALMGGLGLFLYGMKLMSDGLEKAAGAKLRRILEIFTTNRLTGMLVGIFFTAVIQSSSAATVMVVSFVNAGLMNLSQAAGVILGANIGTTVTSQLVSFNLSEIAPVFLMAGVIMVLFINNPTVQKVGEVILGFGVLFMGLTSMSSAMSVLRDSPLITSYLQTLDNHFLGVLFGFIMTAILQSSSVTVSIVLLMASQGLLHLPICFFIILGCNMGSCVSALLASLSGNKGAKRAAMIHFLFNVFGSIIIFTGLSFALTPITNFFLSISGGNLGRSVANAHTTFKIIEVLFMFPCTPLVVALTEKIIRGKDEKVHHNELQYITEISLKSPATMIPQAKNELRRMANMAQENLDHAIHGFLNQSDEFVDKIYHREEDINNVSHAITDYLVKSNQLSLPLADQKILGSMFYVVNDIERIGDHAENFADFTKTEIKHNTGLTGDAKEEIKKMYTAVSKLLKLSLECFMEQDGVNKPEDKLAEIAILEASIDKMERRYQKHHIKRLAKGECEPRAGLLFSDMLSELERIADHSVNIAYSMSDEDEDEILAAENEALTAKN
;
A
#
# COMPACT_ATOMS: atom_id res chain seq x y z
N MET A 1 -42.53 -19.92 6.54
CA MET A 1 -41.79 -18.70 6.17
C MET A 1 -41.91 -18.52 4.64
N ASN A 2 -42.41 -17.39 4.18
CA ASN A 2 -42.66 -17.20 2.75
C ASN A 2 -41.30 -17.02 2.04
N TYR A 3 -40.95 -17.87 1.08
CA TYR A 3 -39.67 -17.82 0.35
C TYR A 3 -39.41 -16.43 -0.28
N THR A 4 -40.48 -15.68 -0.58
CA THR A 4 -40.39 -14.31 -1.12
C THR A 4 -39.72 -13.33 -0.14
N ILE A 5 -39.91 -13.50 1.16
CA ILE A 5 -39.27 -12.66 2.20
C ILE A 5 -37.76 -12.93 2.24
N ILE A 6 -37.37 -14.21 2.17
CA ILE A 6 -35.95 -14.58 2.14
C ILE A 6 -35.29 -13.99 0.89
N LEU A 7 -35.92 -14.13 -0.27
CA LEU A 7 -35.40 -13.56 -1.52
C LEU A 7 -35.30 -12.03 -1.45
N ALA A 8 -36.28 -11.35 -0.86
CA ALA A 8 -36.25 -9.91 -0.67
C ALA A 8 -35.12 -9.46 0.29
N LEU A 9 -34.90 -10.21 1.39
CA LEU A 9 -33.77 -9.96 2.30
C LEU A 9 -32.42 -10.18 1.61
N MET A 10 -32.29 -11.28 0.88
CA MET A 10 -31.06 -11.60 0.14
C MET A 10 -30.77 -10.55 -0.95
N GLY A 11 -31.80 -10.17 -1.71
CA GLY A 11 -31.69 -9.13 -2.72
C GLY A 11 -31.36 -7.76 -2.13
N GLY A 12 -32.02 -7.38 -1.04
CA GLY A 12 -31.75 -6.14 -0.32
C GLY A 12 -30.33 -6.11 0.27
N LEU A 13 -29.87 -7.23 0.86
CA LEU A 13 -28.51 -7.37 1.35
C LEU A 13 -27.49 -7.29 0.20
N GLY A 14 -27.76 -7.95 -0.92
CA GLY A 14 -26.91 -7.86 -2.10
C GLY A 14 -26.76 -6.43 -2.61
N LEU A 15 -27.86 -5.69 -2.74
CA LEU A 15 -27.85 -4.27 -3.13
C LEU A 15 -27.10 -3.42 -2.11
N PHE A 16 -27.33 -3.63 -0.81
CA PHE A 16 -26.64 -2.91 0.26
C PHE A 16 -25.11 -3.12 0.19
N LEU A 17 -24.67 -4.38 0.07
CA LEU A 17 -23.26 -4.74 -0.04
C LEU A 17 -22.61 -4.16 -1.31
N TYR A 18 -23.31 -4.27 -2.43
CA TYR A 18 -22.83 -3.76 -3.71
C TYR A 18 -22.75 -2.22 -3.70
N GLY A 19 -23.79 -1.55 -3.18
CA GLY A 19 -23.80 -0.09 -3.05
C GLY A 19 -22.67 0.42 -2.15
N MET A 20 -22.42 -0.27 -1.03
CA MET A 20 -21.32 0.06 -0.13
C MET A 20 -19.96 -0.15 -0.79
N LYS A 21 -19.78 -1.25 -1.54
CA LYS A 21 -18.57 -1.50 -2.31
C LYS A 21 -18.35 -0.43 -3.38
N LEU A 22 -19.37 -0.13 -4.18
CA LEU A 22 -19.28 0.86 -5.25
C LEU A 22 -18.93 2.26 -4.71
N MET A 23 -19.53 2.64 -3.58
CA MET A 23 -19.21 3.89 -2.89
C MET A 23 -17.76 3.92 -2.40
N SER A 24 -17.30 2.84 -1.75
CA SER A 24 -15.93 2.70 -1.25
C SER A 24 -14.90 2.72 -2.39
N ASP A 25 -15.11 1.92 -3.43
CA ASP A 25 -14.22 1.85 -4.60
C ASP A 25 -14.15 3.21 -5.32
N GLY A 26 -15.29 3.91 -5.48
CA GLY A 26 -15.34 5.24 -6.06
C GLY A 26 -14.55 6.28 -5.25
N LEU A 27 -14.68 6.25 -3.92
CA LEU A 27 -13.91 7.12 -3.01
C LEU A 27 -12.41 6.79 -3.04
N GLU A 28 -12.05 5.51 -3.06
CA GLU A 28 -10.66 5.08 -3.17
C GLU A 28 -10.04 5.52 -4.50
N LYS A 29 -10.75 5.34 -5.62
CA LYS A 29 -10.30 5.80 -6.95
C LYS A 29 -10.19 7.33 -7.04
N ALA A 30 -11.07 8.07 -6.37
CA ALA A 30 -11.09 9.54 -6.41
C ALA A 30 -10.01 10.18 -5.52
N ALA A 31 -9.73 9.58 -4.36
CA ALA A 31 -8.90 10.18 -3.32
C ALA A 31 -7.65 9.34 -2.97
N GLY A 32 -7.54 8.11 -3.48
CA GLY A 32 -6.60 7.10 -2.99
C GLY A 32 -5.13 7.52 -2.99
N ALA A 33 -4.62 8.13 -4.07
CA ALA A 33 -3.22 8.58 -4.12
C ALA A 33 -2.92 9.70 -3.10
N LYS A 34 -3.83 10.68 -2.96
CA LYS A 34 -3.68 11.76 -1.98
C LYS A 34 -3.80 11.25 -0.55
N LEU A 35 -4.73 10.35 -0.29
CA LEU A 35 -4.93 9.73 1.02
C LEU A 35 -3.75 8.86 1.43
N ARG A 36 -3.14 8.13 0.49
CA ARG A 36 -1.91 7.36 0.71
C ARG A 36 -0.77 8.28 1.16
N ARG A 37 -0.55 9.36 0.43
CA ARG A 37 0.48 10.36 0.75
C ARG A 37 0.24 11.00 2.13
N ILE A 38 -1.03 11.25 2.49
CA ILE A 38 -1.39 11.73 3.83
C ILE A 38 -1.01 10.70 4.90
N LEU A 39 -1.28 9.42 4.67
CA LEU A 39 -0.90 8.33 5.57
C LEU A 39 0.63 8.25 5.75
N GLU A 40 1.41 8.36 4.68
CA GLU A 40 2.88 8.30 4.74
C GLU A 40 3.49 9.50 5.46
N ILE A 41 3.06 10.71 5.13
CA ILE A 41 3.68 11.96 5.63
C ILE A 41 3.21 12.30 7.05
N PHE A 42 1.92 12.12 7.36
CA PHE A 42 1.33 12.61 8.60
C PHE A 42 1.30 11.59 9.73
N THR A 43 1.70 10.33 9.52
CA THR A 43 1.79 9.32 10.59
C THR A 43 3.11 9.37 11.34
N THR A 44 3.56 10.54 11.73
CA THR A 44 4.85 10.72 12.43
C THR A 44 4.83 10.19 13.86
N ASN A 45 3.68 10.18 14.51
CA ASN A 45 3.50 9.70 15.88
C ASN A 45 2.10 9.07 16.08
N ARG A 46 1.84 8.48 17.26
CA ARG A 46 0.59 7.79 17.57
C ARG A 46 -0.65 8.69 17.46
N LEU A 47 -0.55 9.96 17.88
CA LEU A 47 -1.69 10.88 17.89
C LEU A 47 -2.04 11.30 16.46
N THR A 48 -1.06 11.72 15.68
CA THR A 48 -1.26 12.07 14.27
C THR A 48 -1.72 10.86 13.47
N GLY A 49 -1.14 9.67 13.73
CA GLY A 49 -1.60 8.41 13.15
C GLY A 49 -3.08 8.12 13.45
N MET A 50 -3.53 8.36 14.68
CA MET A 50 -4.94 8.19 15.06
C MET A 50 -5.86 9.16 14.32
N LEU A 51 -5.51 10.44 14.23
CA LEU A 51 -6.32 11.42 13.48
C LEU A 51 -6.39 11.08 11.98
N VAL A 52 -5.26 10.69 11.40
CA VAL A 52 -5.21 10.24 10.01
C VAL A 52 -6.04 8.96 9.82
N GLY A 53 -5.96 8.00 10.75
CA GLY A 53 -6.76 6.78 10.72
C GLY A 53 -8.27 7.05 10.79
N ILE A 54 -8.72 8.00 11.63
CA ILE A 54 -10.12 8.44 11.69
C ILE A 54 -10.55 8.98 10.32
N PHE A 55 -9.80 9.95 9.80
CA PHE A 55 -10.13 10.63 8.54
C PHE A 55 -10.11 9.65 7.35
N PHE A 56 -9.04 8.87 7.23
CA PHE A 56 -8.87 7.89 6.17
C PHE A 56 -10.04 6.88 6.14
N THR A 57 -10.37 6.29 7.28
CA THR A 57 -11.44 5.30 7.36
C THR A 57 -12.83 5.93 7.18
N ALA A 58 -13.05 7.15 7.69
CA ALA A 58 -14.29 7.88 7.46
C ALA A 58 -14.52 8.20 5.98
N VAL A 59 -13.46 8.48 5.23
CA VAL A 59 -13.53 8.73 3.77
C VAL A 59 -13.71 7.43 3.01
N ILE A 60 -12.81 6.45 3.21
CA ILE A 60 -12.85 5.18 2.44
C ILE A 60 -14.01 4.26 2.87
N GLN A 61 -14.59 4.48 4.05
CA GLN A 61 -15.70 3.69 4.60
C GLN A 61 -15.35 2.19 4.82
N SER A 62 -14.04 1.86 4.93
CA SER A 62 -13.55 0.49 5.11
C SER A 62 -12.39 0.46 6.11
N SER A 63 -12.66 0.05 7.35
CA SER A 63 -11.62 -0.17 8.36
C SER A 63 -10.78 -1.41 8.07
N SER A 64 -11.34 -2.41 7.40
CA SER A 64 -10.60 -3.59 6.97
C SER A 64 -9.53 -3.21 5.95
N ALA A 65 -9.87 -2.40 4.93
CA ALA A 65 -8.90 -1.89 3.95
C ALA A 65 -7.82 -1.04 4.64
N ALA A 66 -8.21 -0.12 5.54
CA ALA A 66 -7.27 0.70 6.30
C ALA A 66 -6.31 -0.15 7.13
N THR A 67 -6.81 -1.17 7.83
CA THR A 67 -5.98 -2.03 8.69
C THR A 67 -5.06 -2.93 7.86
N VAL A 68 -5.56 -3.52 6.76
CA VAL A 68 -4.73 -4.32 5.84
C VAL A 68 -3.61 -3.48 5.24
N MET A 69 -3.90 -2.22 4.86
CA MET A 69 -2.88 -1.29 4.38
C MET A 69 -1.82 -1.00 5.46
N VAL A 70 -2.22 -0.74 6.70
CA VAL A 70 -1.30 -0.53 7.83
C VAL A 70 -0.43 -1.77 8.07
N VAL A 71 -1.03 -2.98 8.05
CA VAL A 71 -0.30 -4.26 8.15
C VAL A 71 0.74 -4.37 7.03
N SER A 72 0.38 -3.97 5.81
CA SER A 72 1.28 -3.97 4.66
C SER A 72 2.41 -2.94 4.79
N PHE A 73 2.14 -1.74 5.31
CA PHE A 73 3.17 -0.72 5.57
C PHE A 73 4.16 -1.17 6.66
N VAL A 74 3.68 -1.82 7.71
CA VAL A 74 4.55 -2.41 8.73
C VAL A 74 5.38 -3.54 8.12
N ASN A 75 4.79 -4.38 7.28
CA ASN A 75 5.49 -5.44 6.57
C ASN A 75 6.62 -4.91 5.67
N ALA A 76 6.37 -3.80 4.99
CA ALA A 76 7.33 -3.10 4.13
C ALA A 76 8.34 -2.22 4.89
N GLY A 77 8.27 -2.17 6.22
CA GLY A 77 9.15 -1.31 7.02
C GLY A 77 8.87 0.20 6.88
N LEU A 78 7.78 0.59 6.22
CA LEU A 78 7.37 2.00 6.03
C LEU A 78 6.74 2.60 7.29
N MET A 79 6.29 1.75 8.21
CA MET A 79 5.60 2.17 9.43
C MET A 79 6.05 1.30 10.61
N ASN A 80 6.35 1.91 11.76
CA ASN A 80 6.61 1.16 12.97
C ASN A 80 5.32 0.77 13.70
N LEU A 81 5.40 -0.20 14.64
CA LEU A 81 4.23 -0.72 15.36
C LEU A 81 3.48 0.35 16.17
N SER A 82 4.19 1.36 16.68
CA SER A 82 3.57 2.45 17.45
C SER A 82 2.73 3.38 16.57
N GLN A 83 3.22 3.70 15.38
CA GLN A 83 2.48 4.46 14.37
C GLN A 83 1.28 3.67 13.87
N ALA A 84 1.50 2.39 13.53
CA ALA A 84 0.46 1.44 13.10
C ALA A 84 -0.69 1.36 14.13
N ALA A 85 -0.35 1.23 15.41
CA ALA A 85 -1.34 1.21 16.49
C ALA A 85 -2.19 2.49 16.50
N GLY A 86 -1.58 3.67 16.31
CA GLY A 86 -2.32 4.93 16.19
C GLY A 86 -3.35 4.90 15.07
N VAL A 87 -2.93 4.53 13.86
CA VAL A 87 -3.84 4.45 12.69
C VAL A 87 -4.96 3.44 12.92
N ILE A 88 -4.65 2.26 13.47
CA ILE A 88 -5.63 1.21 13.80
C ILE A 88 -6.68 1.72 14.79
N LEU A 89 -6.25 2.41 15.85
CA LEU A 89 -7.13 3.03 16.82
C LEU A 89 -8.07 4.07 16.15
N GLY A 90 -7.51 4.90 15.29
CA GLY A 90 -8.28 5.88 14.51
C GLY A 90 -9.27 5.23 13.57
N ALA A 91 -8.87 4.18 12.85
CA ALA A 91 -9.71 3.44 11.92
C ALA A 91 -10.95 2.86 12.61
N ASN A 92 -10.81 2.41 13.86
CA ASN A 92 -11.94 1.94 14.67
C ASN A 92 -12.99 3.02 14.95
N ILE A 93 -12.58 4.29 15.17
CA ILE A 93 -13.54 5.39 15.29
C ILE A 93 -14.13 5.73 13.91
N GLY A 94 -13.28 5.85 12.88
CA GLY A 94 -13.71 6.22 11.53
C GLY A 94 -14.77 5.29 10.94
N THR A 95 -14.73 3.99 11.26
CA THR A 95 -15.73 3.01 10.79
C THR A 95 -17.14 3.32 11.29
N THR A 96 -17.29 4.05 12.39
CA THR A 96 -18.61 4.37 12.96
C THR A 96 -19.39 5.41 12.13
N VAL A 97 -18.71 6.14 11.24
CA VAL A 97 -19.34 7.09 10.31
C VAL A 97 -20.36 6.38 9.42
N THR A 98 -20.08 5.14 8.97
CA THR A 98 -21.04 4.33 8.21
C THR A 98 -22.34 4.12 8.99
N SER A 99 -22.25 3.73 10.27
CA SER A 99 -23.43 3.51 11.11
C SER A 99 -24.25 4.80 11.31
N GLN A 100 -23.56 5.94 11.44
CA GLN A 100 -24.22 7.24 11.53
C GLN A 100 -24.96 7.59 10.24
N LEU A 101 -24.31 7.41 9.08
CA LEU A 101 -24.94 7.65 7.76
C LEU A 101 -26.20 6.79 7.58
N VAL A 102 -26.12 5.50 7.89
CA VAL A 102 -27.25 4.57 7.78
C VAL A 102 -28.38 4.95 8.72
N SER A 103 -28.07 5.48 9.92
CA SER A 103 -29.08 5.87 10.90
C SER A 103 -29.93 7.10 10.52
N PHE A 104 -29.48 7.91 9.55
CA PHE A 104 -30.24 9.07 9.06
C PHE A 104 -31.45 8.70 8.19
N ASN A 105 -31.57 7.42 7.78
CA ASN A 105 -32.69 6.92 6.96
C ASN A 105 -33.00 7.79 5.73
N LEU A 106 -32.00 7.94 4.86
CA LEU A 106 -32.10 8.75 3.64
C LEU A 106 -32.80 8.00 2.48
N SER A 107 -33.62 7.00 2.82
CA SER A 107 -34.29 6.12 1.86
C SER A 107 -35.23 6.88 0.90
N GLU A 108 -35.85 7.96 1.32
CA GLU A 108 -36.76 8.75 0.50
C GLU A 108 -36.05 9.48 -0.66
N ILE A 109 -34.79 9.88 -0.44
CA ILE A 109 -34.00 10.59 -1.45
C ILE A 109 -33.03 9.68 -2.20
N ALA A 110 -32.97 8.39 -1.84
CA ALA A 110 -32.13 7.40 -2.51
C ALA A 110 -32.33 7.30 -4.03
N PRO A 111 -33.59 7.34 -4.56
CA PRO A 111 -33.82 7.34 -6.01
C PRO A 111 -33.19 8.52 -6.74
N VAL A 112 -33.10 9.70 -6.08
CA VAL A 112 -32.47 10.89 -6.65
C VAL A 112 -30.96 10.69 -6.79
N PHE A 113 -30.30 10.16 -5.75
CA PHE A 113 -28.89 9.82 -5.79
C PHE A 113 -28.58 8.75 -6.85
N LEU A 114 -29.45 7.74 -6.94
CA LEU A 114 -29.30 6.68 -7.92
C LEU A 114 -29.35 7.25 -9.36
N MET A 115 -30.35 8.08 -9.67
CA MET A 115 -30.50 8.68 -10.99
C MET A 115 -29.34 9.64 -11.31
N ALA A 116 -28.98 10.51 -10.36
CA ALA A 116 -27.85 11.42 -10.53
C ALA A 116 -26.54 10.66 -10.78
N GLY A 117 -26.27 9.61 -10.00
CA GLY A 117 -25.08 8.77 -10.16
C GLY A 117 -25.05 8.07 -11.52
N VAL A 118 -26.18 7.50 -11.97
CA VAL A 118 -26.31 6.89 -13.32
C VAL A 118 -25.99 7.90 -14.42
N ILE A 119 -26.55 9.11 -14.34
CA ILE A 119 -26.29 10.17 -15.33
C ILE A 119 -24.80 10.51 -15.37
N MET A 120 -24.17 10.68 -14.20
CA MET A 120 -22.75 11.03 -14.10
C MET A 120 -21.84 9.93 -14.65
N VAL A 121 -22.17 8.66 -14.41
CA VAL A 121 -21.35 7.51 -14.83
C VAL A 121 -21.51 7.22 -16.32
N LEU A 122 -22.75 7.27 -16.85
CA LEU A 122 -23.05 6.80 -18.23
C LEU A 122 -23.01 7.91 -19.28
N PHE A 123 -23.32 9.15 -18.92
CA PHE A 123 -23.51 10.22 -19.90
C PHE A 123 -22.44 11.32 -19.86
N ILE A 124 -21.53 11.32 -18.86
CA ILE A 124 -20.47 12.33 -18.76
C ILE A 124 -19.11 11.68 -19.02
N ASN A 125 -18.45 12.10 -20.09
CA ASN A 125 -17.12 11.59 -20.48
C ASN A 125 -15.97 12.31 -19.77
N ASN A 126 -16.08 12.47 -18.43
CA ASN A 126 -15.01 13.04 -17.62
C ASN A 126 -14.67 12.04 -16.50
N PRO A 127 -13.42 11.50 -16.45
CA PRO A 127 -13.05 10.46 -15.50
C PRO A 127 -13.24 10.88 -14.02
N THR A 128 -13.03 12.14 -13.69
CA THR A 128 -13.24 12.65 -12.33
C THR A 128 -14.73 12.67 -11.97
N VAL A 129 -15.57 13.11 -12.89
CA VAL A 129 -17.03 13.14 -12.70
C VAL A 129 -17.60 11.73 -12.60
N GLN A 130 -17.09 10.79 -13.42
CA GLN A 130 -17.50 9.38 -13.35
C GLN A 130 -17.17 8.76 -11.99
N LYS A 131 -15.98 9.01 -11.43
CA LYS A 131 -15.61 8.54 -10.08
C LYS A 131 -16.53 9.09 -8.99
N VAL A 132 -16.85 10.38 -9.05
CA VAL A 132 -17.83 10.99 -8.14
C VAL A 132 -19.23 10.40 -8.37
N GLY A 133 -19.58 10.15 -9.63
CA GLY A 133 -20.81 9.47 -10.02
C GLY A 133 -20.92 8.06 -9.42
N GLU A 134 -19.84 7.27 -9.42
CA GLU A 134 -19.79 5.94 -8.77
C GLU A 134 -20.10 6.04 -7.28
N VAL A 135 -19.57 7.05 -6.57
CA VAL A 135 -19.84 7.28 -5.14
C VAL A 135 -21.34 7.60 -4.92
N ILE A 136 -21.89 8.51 -5.71
CA ILE A 136 -23.30 8.94 -5.61
C ILE A 136 -24.23 7.78 -5.96
N LEU A 137 -23.89 7.01 -7.01
CA LEU A 137 -24.63 5.82 -7.42
C LEU A 137 -24.60 4.76 -6.31
N GLY A 138 -23.40 4.48 -5.76
CA GLY A 138 -23.21 3.54 -4.67
C GLY A 138 -24.04 3.90 -3.43
N PHE A 139 -24.10 5.19 -3.08
CA PHE A 139 -24.96 5.70 -2.02
C PHE A 139 -26.45 5.44 -2.31
N GLY A 140 -26.91 5.71 -3.51
CA GLY A 140 -28.28 5.44 -3.94
C GLY A 140 -28.64 3.95 -3.84
N VAL A 141 -27.77 3.07 -4.38
CA VAL A 141 -27.95 1.61 -4.35
C VAL A 141 -27.95 1.07 -2.92
N LEU A 142 -27.07 1.59 -2.05
CA LEU A 142 -26.99 1.23 -0.63
C LEU A 142 -28.33 1.46 0.08
N PHE A 143 -28.90 2.67 -0.04
CA PHE A 143 -30.17 3.00 0.61
C PHE A 143 -31.36 2.27 -0.02
N MET A 144 -31.35 1.97 -1.32
CA MET A 144 -32.35 1.10 -1.95
C MET A 144 -32.29 -0.33 -1.36
N GLY A 145 -31.08 -0.85 -1.15
CA GLY A 145 -30.89 -2.12 -0.46
C GLY A 145 -31.44 -2.11 0.98
N LEU A 146 -31.17 -1.05 1.75
CA LEU A 146 -31.72 -0.87 3.09
C LEU A 146 -33.24 -0.80 3.09
N THR A 147 -33.85 -0.09 2.13
CA THR A 147 -35.30 0.00 2.00
C THR A 147 -35.92 -1.38 1.70
N SER A 148 -35.32 -2.14 0.80
CA SER A 148 -35.75 -3.51 0.48
C SER A 148 -35.66 -4.43 1.70
N MET A 149 -34.57 -4.39 2.44
CA MET A 149 -34.38 -5.14 3.67
C MET A 149 -35.40 -4.73 4.75
N SER A 150 -35.60 -3.43 4.92
CA SER A 150 -36.54 -2.87 5.90
C SER A 150 -37.96 -3.36 5.63
N SER A 151 -38.41 -3.33 4.39
CA SER A 151 -39.72 -3.81 3.98
C SER A 151 -39.89 -5.32 4.20
N ALA A 152 -38.86 -6.11 3.96
CA ALA A 152 -38.89 -7.54 4.22
C ALA A 152 -38.88 -7.86 5.73
N MET A 153 -38.11 -7.10 6.52
CA MET A 153 -38.03 -7.26 7.99
C MET A 153 -39.32 -6.83 8.69
N SER A 154 -40.04 -5.84 8.18
CA SER A 154 -41.33 -5.45 8.76
C SER A 154 -42.35 -6.60 8.74
N VAL A 155 -42.34 -7.41 7.68
CA VAL A 155 -43.21 -8.61 7.58
C VAL A 155 -42.75 -9.72 8.57
N LEU A 156 -41.46 -9.82 8.87
CA LEU A 156 -40.94 -10.77 9.86
C LEU A 156 -41.34 -10.43 11.29
N ARG A 157 -41.52 -9.14 11.60
CA ARG A 157 -41.97 -8.66 12.91
C ARG A 157 -43.31 -9.25 13.31
N ASP A 158 -44.19 -9.48 12.35
CA ASP A 158 -45.54 -9.99 12.60
C ASP A 158 -45.56 -11.53 12.74
N SER A 159 -44.42 -12.20 12.64
CA SER A 159 -44.27 -13.65 12.82
C SER A 159 -43.98 -14.01 14.26
N PRO A 160 -44.92 -14.68 14.99
CA PRO A 160 -44.71 -15.07 16.40
C PRO A 160 -43.51 -15.96 16.62
N LEU A 161 -43.19 -16.84 15.65
CA LEU A 161 -42.03 -17.73 15.68
C LEU A 161 -40.72 -16.97 15.69
N ILE A 162 -40.56 -15.98 14.85
CA ILE A 162 -39.33 -15.19 14.74
C ILE A 162 -39.15 -14.31 15.96
N THR A 163 -40.21 -13.65 16.40
CA THR A 163 -40.20 -12.80 17.58
C THR A 163 -39.86 -13.60 18.83
N SER A 164 -40.39 -14.84 18.99
CA SER A 164 -40.04 -15.69 20.15
C SER A 164 -38.58 -16.15 20.10
N TYR A 165 -38.03 -16.47 18.93
CA TYR A 165 -36.61 -16.86 18.80
C TYR A 165 -35.68 -15.68 19.07
N LEU A 166 -36.00 -14.48 18.58
CA LEU A 166 -35.18 -13.28 18.79
C LEU A 166 -35.26 -12.79 20.24
N GLN A 167 -36.39 -13.01 20.93
CA GLN A 167 -36.54 -12.73 22.37
C GLN A 167 -35.73 -13.71 23.27
N THR A 168 -35.38 -14.91 22.78
CA THR A 168 -34.47 -15.82 23.52
C THR A 168 -32.99 -15.39 23.43
N LEU A 169 -32.64 -14.42 22.60
CA LEU A 169 -31.30 -13.81 22.54
C LEU A 169 -30.98 -12.85 23.72
N ASP A 170 -31.68 -12.98 24.86
CA ASP A 170 -31.40 -12.18 26.07
C ASP A 170 -30.06 -12.50 26.73
N ASN A 171 -29.39 -13.56 26.29
CA ASN A 171 -28.07 -13.91 26.80
C ASN A 171 -27.00 -13.01 26.13
N HIS A 172 -26.37 -12.18 26.93
CA HIS A 172 -25.35 -11.21 26.53
C HIS A 172 -24.17 -11.86 25.79
N PHE A 173 -23.71 -13.03 26.24
CA PHE A 173 -22.62 -13.78 25.59
C PHE A 173 -23.03 -14.30 24.22
N LEU A 174 -24.27 -14.76 24.04
CA LEU A 174 -24.78 -15.18 22.75
C LEU A 174 -24.90 -14.00 21.80
N GLY A 175 -25.25 -12.81 22.29
CA GLY A 175 -25.23 -11.58 21.50
C GLY A 175 -23.84 -11.26 20.98
N VAL A 176 -22.83 -11.30 21.84
CA VAL A 176 -21.41 -11.12 21.44
C VAL A 176 -20.97 -12.18 20.43
N LEU A 177 -21.28 -13.45 20.69
CA LEU A 177 -20.91 -14.54 19.79
C LEU A 177 -21.58 -14.40 18.41
N PHE A 178 -22.86 -14.00 18.38
CA PHE A 178 -23.59 -13.76 17.15
C PHE A 178 -22.94 -12.63 16.34
N GLY A 179 -22.66 -11.47 16.98
CA GLY A 179 -21.98 -10.35 16.34
C GLY A 179 -20.60 -10.72 15.78
N PHE A 180 -19.83 -11.51 16.55
CA PHE A 180 -18.51 -12.02 16.14
C PHE A 180 -18.60 -12.90 14.88
N ILE A 181 -19.44 -13.92 14.91
CA ILE A 181 -19.58 -14.89 13.81
C ILE A 181 -20.08 -14.18 12.54
N MET A 182 -21.15 -13.37 12.68
CA MET A 182 -21.70 -12.64 11.53
C MET A 182 -20.65 -11.72 10.89
N THR A 183 -19.89 -10.99 11.70
CA THR A 183 -18.86 -10.08 11.18
C THR A 183 -17.67 -10.84 10.60
N ALA A 184 -17.27 -11.96 11.19
CA ALA A 184 -16.20 -12.80 10.66
C ALA A 184 -16.56 -13.39 9.28
N ILE A 185 -17.84 -13.75 9.07
CA ILE A 185 -18.34 -14.27 7.77
C ILE A 185 -18.43 -13.13 6.76
N LEU A 186 -19.06 -12.02 7.10
CA LEU A 186 -19.26 -10.86 6.21
C LEU A 186 -17.98 -10.04 6.01
N GLN A 187 -16.98 -10.24 6.85
CA GLN A 187 -15.70 -9.49 6.88
C GLN A 187 -15.87 -7.96 6.96
N SER A 188 -17.01 -7.51 7.45
CA SER A 188 -17.34 -6.09 7.58
C SER A 188 -18.22 -5.83 8.81
N SER A 189 -17.65 -5.15 9.80
CA SER A 189 -18.41 -4.73 10.99
C SER A 189 -19.47 -3.67 10.65
N SER A 190 -19.18 -2.78 9.71
CA SER A 190 -20.14 -1.75 9.27
C SER A 190 -21.42 -2.37 8.69
N VAL A 191 -21.29 -3.45 7.90
CA VAL A 191 -22.43 -4.21 7.37
C VAL A 191 -23.24 -4.82 8.50
N THR A 192 -22.58 -5.57 9.39
CA THR A 192 -23.26 -6.27 10.47
C THR A 192 -23.97 -5.27 11.41
N VAL A 193 -23.30 -4.18 11.80
CA VAL A 193 -23.91 -3.14 12.62
C VAL A 193 -25.09 -2.47 11.92
N SER A 194 -25.03 -2.25 10.60
CA SER A 194 -26.14 -1.71 9.83
C SER A 194 -27.36 -2.65 9.81
N ILE A 195 -27.13 -3.97 9.72
CA ILE A 195 -28.19 -4.98 9.84
C ILE A 195 -28.81 -4.93 11.25
N VAL A 196 -27.98 -4.89 12.29
CA VAL A 196 -28.44 -4.79 13.69
C VAL A 196 -29.25 -3.52 13.93
N LEU A 197 -28.78 -2.39 13.42
CA LEU A 197 -29.45 -1.10 13.45
C LEU A 197 -30.84 -1.19 12.78
N LEU A 198 -30.91 -1.82 11.62
CA LEU A 198 -32.17 -2.00 10.88
C LEU A 198 -33.13 -2.92 11.64
N MET A 199 -32.64 -4.04 12.20
CA MET A 199 -33.43 -4.95 13.02
C MET A 199 -33.97 -4.26 14.27
N ALA A 200 -33.16 -3.43 14.92
CA ALA A 200 -33.58 -2.61 16.06
C ALA A 200 -34.66 -1.60 15.65
N SER A 201 -34.47 -0.89 14.54
CA SER A 201 -35.44 0.08 14.05
C SER A 201 -36.80 -0.54 13.68
N GLN A 202 -36.81 -1.80 13.24
CA GLN A 202 -38.02 -2.57 12.97
C GLN A 202 -38.62 -3.24 14.23
N GLY A 203 -37.99 -3.10 15.40
CA GLY A 203 -38.44 -3.68 16.65
C GLY A 203 -38.25 -5.20 16.76
N LEU A 204 -37.39 -5.77 15.90
CA LEU A 204 -37.02 -7.18 15.92
C LEU A 204 -35.99 -7.51 17.00
N LEU A 205 -35.14 -6.55 17.35
CA LEU A 205 -34.15 -6.65 18.42
C LEU A 205 -34.39 -5.57 19.48
N HIS A 206 -34.28 -5.94 20.75
CA HIS A 206 -34.26 -4.99 21.85
C HIS A 206 -32.94 -4.26 21.93
N LEU A 207 -32.96 -2.95 22.25
CA LEU A 207 -31.77 -2.11 22.26
C LEU A 207 -30.62 -2.67 23.15
N PRO A 208 -30.85 -3.23 24.35
CA PRO A 208 -29.80 -3.80 25.18
C PRO A 208 -28.96 -4.88 24.48
N ILE A 209 -29.60 -5.83 23.78
CA ILE A 209 -28.87 -6.91 23.10
C ILE A 209 -28.05 -6.39 21.92
N CYS A 210 -28.50 -5.33 21.25
CA CYS A 210 -27.75 -4.69 20.17
C CYS A 210 -26.37 -4.22 20.62
N PHE A 211 -26.24 -3.74 21.87
CA PHE A 211 -24.96 -3.32 22.43
C PHE A 211 -23.95 -4.48 22.50
N PHE A 212 -24.40 -5.65 22.96
CA PHE A 212 -23.55 -6.85 23.04
C PHE A 212 -23.20 -7.40 21.65
N ILE A 213 -24.14 -7.34 20.70
CA ILE A 213 -23.87 -7.71 19.30
C ILE A 213 -22.78 -6.79 18.71
N ILE A 214 -22.83 -5.46 18.96
CA ILE A 214 -21.80 -4.51 18.52
C ILE A 214 -20.41 -4.91 19.04
N LEU A 215 -20.30 -5.32 20.32
CA LEU A 215 -19.02 -5.77 20.87
C LEU A 215 -18.49 -7.00 20.13
N GLY A 216 -19.38 -7.94 19.77
CA GLY A 216 -19.03 -9.06 18.90
C GLY A 216 -18.55 -8.61 17.52
N CYS A 217 -19.24 -7.64 16.92
CA CYS A 217 -18.85 -7.07 15.62
C CYS A 217 -17.43 -6.46 15.66
N ASN A 218 -17.09 -5.81 16.77
CA ASN A 218 -15.76 -5.22 16.96
C ASN A 218 -14.66 -6.29 16.92
N MET A 219 -14.85 -7.40 17.63
CA MET A 219 -13.88 -8.50 17.62
C MET A 219 -13.86 -9.25 16.27
N GLY A 220 -15.03 -9.46 15.65
CA GLY A 220 -15.14 -10.12 14.34
C GLY A 220 -14.43 -9.36 13.21
N SER A 221 -14.36 -8.04 13.29
CA SER A 221 -13.68 -7.22 12.28
C SER A 221 -12.16 -7.47 12.20
N CYS A 222 -11.57 -8.04 13.26
CA CYS A 222 -10.14 -8.33 13.30
C CYS A 222 -9.74 -9.52 12.44
N VAL A 223 -10.70 -10.40 12.09
CA VAL A 223 -10.43 -11.63 11.33
C VAL A 223 -9.80 -11.31 9.98
N SER A 224 -10.25 -10.29 9.29
CA SER A 224 -9.69 -9.88 7.99
C SER A 224 -8.22 -9.46 8.10
N ALA A 225 -7.85 -8.68 9.12
CA ALA A 225 -6.47 -8.27 9.37
C ALA A 225 -5.57 -9.45 9.79
N LEU A 226 -6.09 -10.36 10.63
CA LEU A 226 -5.36 -11.56 11.02
C LEU A 226 -5.09 -12.46 9.81
N LEU A 227 -6.11 -12.73 8.98
CA LEU A 227 -5.94 -13.49 7.74
C LEU A 227 -4.94 -12.83 6.78
N ALA A 228 -5.03 -11.51 6.62
CA ALA A 228 -4.10 -10.77 5.78
C ALA A 228 -2.64 -10.85 6.28
N SER A 229 -2.42 -10.95 7.59
CA SER A 229 -1.08 -11.00 8.16
C SER A 229 -0.40 -12.38 8.11
N LEU A 230 -1.12 -13.47 7.76
CA LEU A 230 -0.61 -14.84 7.82
C LEU A 230 0.65 -15.04 6.98
N SER A 231 0.69 -14.48 5.77
CA SER A 231 1.83 -14.53 4.85
C SER A 231 2.85 -13.42 5.10
N GLY A 232 2.62 -12.51 6.06
CA GLY A 232 3.51 -11.40 6.37
C GLY A 232 4.59 -11.76 7.39
N ASN A 233 5.56 -10.85 7.52
CA ASN A 233 6.63 -10.92 8.52
C ASN A 233 6.09 -10.77 9.96
N LYS A 234 6.97 -10.88 10.97
CA LYS A 234 6.57 -10.77 12.37
C LYS A 234 5.99 -9.40 12.72
N GLY A 235 6.48 -8.33 12.07
CA GLY A 235 5.94 -6.98 12.20
C GLY A 235 4.48 -6.89 11.74
N ALA A 236 4.16 -7.44 10.57
CA ALA A 236 2.80 -7.52 10.03
C ALA A 236 1.86 -8.30 10.96
N LYS A 237 2.31 -9.47 11.45
CA LYS A 237 1.55 -10.29 12.41
C LYS A 237 1.31 -9.55 13.74
N ARG A 238 2.31 -8.81 14.23
CA ARG A 238 2.18 -7.97 15.43
C ARG A 238 1.18 -6.83 15.22
N ALA A 239 1.19 -6.16 14.06
CA ALA A 239 0.23 -5.12 13.74
C ALA A 239 -1.22 -5.65 13.71
N ALA A 240 -1.47 -6.81 13.10
CA ALA A 240 -2.77 -7.46 13.13
C ALA A 240 -3.17 -7.88 14.55
N MET A 241 -2.22 -8.36 15.34
CA MET A 241 -2.45 -8.73 16.75
C MET A 241 -2.76 -7.51 17.62
N ILE A 242 -2.16 -6.34 17.35
CA ILE A 242 -2.53 -5.06 18.00
C ILE A 242 -4.01 -4.77 17.76
N HIS A 243 -4.50 -4.88 16.52
CA HIS A 243 -5.90 -4.67 16.20
C HIS A 243 -6.82 -5.63 16.96
N PHE A 244 -6.46 -6.92 17.03
CA PHE A 244 -7.21 -7.92 17.76
C PHE A 244 -7.26 -7.64 19.27
N LEU A 245 -6.10 -7.43 19.90
CA LEU A 245 -6.00 -7.19 21.35
C LEU A 245 -6.74 -5.90 21.75
N PHE A 246 -6.63 -4.85 20.92
CA PHE A 246 -7.36 -3.61 21.13
C PHE A 246 -8.88 -3.86 21.19
N ASN A 247 -9.45 -4.54 20.21
CA ASN A 247 -10.89 -4.80 20.18
C ASN A 247 -11.33 -5.78 21.27
N VAL A 248 -10.51 -6.77 21.63
CA VAL A 248 -10.83 -7.69 22.73
C VAL A 248 -10.83 -6.96 24.07
N PHE A 249 -9.77 -6.25 24.41
CA PHE A 249 -9.69 -5.51 25.68
C PHE A 249 -10.72 -4.39 25.75
N GLY A 250 -10.92 -3.63 24.67
CA GLY A 250 -11.95 -2.62 24.56
C GLY A 250 -13.34 -3.20 24.77
N SER A 251 -13.65 -4.31 24.11
CA SER A 251 -14.94 -5.00 24.29
C SER A 251 -15.14 -5.51 25.72
N ILE A 252 -14.10 -6.01 26.40
CA ILE A 252 -14.19 -6.43 27.81
C ILE A 252 -14.51 -5.22 28.70
N ILE A 253 -13.88 -4.08 28.50
CA ILE A 253 -14.15 -2.86 29.27
C ILE A 253 -15.62 -2.44 29.11
N ILE A 254 -16.10 -2.35 27.87
CA ILE A 254 -17.50 -1.95 27.61
C ILE A 254 -18.48 -3.01 28.11
N PHE A 255 -18.21 -4.31 27.90
CA PHE A 255 -19.03 -5.41 28.41
C PHE A 255 -19.21 -5.32 29.92
N THR A 256 -18.10 -5.07 30.64
CA THR A 256 -18.12 -4.90 32.10
C THR A 256 -18.97 -3.70 32.49
N GLY A 257 -18.79 -2.54 31.83
CA GLY A 257 -19.61 -1.35 32.07
C GLY A 257 -21.10 -1.59 31.83
N LEU A 258 -21.44 -2.27 30.72
CA LEU A 258 -22.82 -2.65 30.40
C LEU A 258 -23.41 -3.61 31.43
N SER A 259 -22.64 -4.57 31.94
CA SER A 259 -23.12 -5.54 32.95
C SER A 259 -23.53 -4.87 34.26
N PHE A 260 -22.89 -3.74 34.64
CA PHE A 260 -23.21 -3.01 35.83
C PHE A 260 -24.30 -1.94 35.64
N ALA A 261 -24.41 -1.34 34.45
CA ALA A 261 -25.20 -0.15 34.20
C ALA A 261 -26.06 -0.23 32.92
N LEU A 262 -26.57 -1.43 32.56
CA LEU A 262 -27.27 -1.64 31.30
C LEU A 262 -28.48 -0.74 31.12
N THR A 263 -29.36 -0.67 32.14
CA THR A 263 -30.58 0.15 32.08
C THR A 263 -30.30 1.66 32.00
N PRO A 264 -29.42 2.26 32.82
CA PRO A 264 -29.04 3.66 32.67
C PRO A 264 -28.43 3.98 31.30
N ILE A 265 -27.55 3.12 30.81
CA ILE A 265 -26.90 3.30 29.50
C ILE A 265 -27.94 3.22 28.37
N THR A 266 -28.84 2.26 28.43
CA THR A 266 -29.94 2.12 27.45
C THR A 266 -30.82 3.37 27.43
N ASN A 267 -31.26 3.86 28.60
CA ASN A 267 -32.08 5.06 28.72
C ASN A 267 -31.35 6.32 28.22
N PHE A 268 -30.05 6.41 28.49
CA PHE A 268 -29.22 7.50 27.98
C PHE A 268 -29.22 7.53 26.44
N PHE A 269 -28.93 6.40 25.78
CA PHE A 269 -28.94 6.36 24.31
C PHE A 269 -30.32 6.59 23.71
N LEU A 270 -31.38 6.11 24.33
CA LEU A 270 -32.74 6.39 23.89
C LEU A 270 -33.05 7.88 24.00
N SER A 271 -32.66 8.52 25.09
CA SER A 271 -32.91 9.95 25.34
C SER A 271 -32.19 10.82 24.30
N ILE A 272 -30.88 10.64 24.07
CA ILE A 272 -30.11 11.46 23.12
C ILE A 272 -30.49 11.17 21.65
N SER A 273 -31.18 10.07 21.39
CA SER A 273 -31.65 9.66 20.06
C SER A 273 -33.12 9.99 19.81
N GLY A 274 -33.78 10.68 20.72
CA GLY A 274 -35.19 11.02 20.60
C GLY A 274 -36.12 9.80 20.53
N GLY A 275 -35.75 8.68 21.18
CA GLY A 275 -36.49 7.44 21.15
C GLY A 275 -36.31 6.57 19.89
N ASN A 276 -35.51 7.02 18.93
CA ASN A 276 -35.24 6.25 17.71
C ASN A 276 -34.21 5.12 17.98
N LEU A 277 -34.65 3.86 17.88
CA LEU A 277 -33.83 2.68 18.20
C LEU A 277 -32.63 2.53 17.28
N GLY A 278 -32.81 2.73 15.98
CA GLY A 278 -31.70 2.63 15.01
C GLY A 278 -30.62 3.68 15.29
N ARG A 279 -31.02 4.92 15.56
CA ARG A 279 -30.10 6.00 15.92
C ARG A 279 -29.43 5.74 17.28
N SER A 280 -30.13 5.10 18.23
CA SER A 280 -29.54 4.70 19.51
C SER A 280 -28.42 3.67 19.33
N VAL A 281 -28.58 2.71 18.41
CA VAL A 281 -27.56 1.72 18.03
C VAL A 281 -26.34 2.41 17.42
N ALA A 282 -26.53 3.36 16.48
CA ALA A 282 -25.43 4.10 15.86
C ALA A 282 -24.67 4.96 16.87
N ASN A 283 -25.38 5.68 17.74
CA ASN A 283 -24.79 6.50 18.79
C ASN A 283 -24.01 5.66 19.80
N ALA A 284 -24.55 4.50 20.19
CA ALA A 284 -23.86 3.56 21.07
C ALA A 284 -22.58 3.03 20.40
N HIS A 285 -22.63 2.62 19.13
CA HIS A 285 -21.46 2.16 18.40
C HIS A 285 -20.34 3.21 18.38
N THR A 286 -20.66 4.45 18.04
CA THR A 286 -19.69 5.56 18.01
C THR A 286 -19.12 5.82 19.41
N THR A 287 -19.99 5.91 20.43
CA THR A 287 -19.58 6.19 21.81
C THR A 287 -18.69 5.07 22.37
N PHE A 288 -19.04 3.81 22.13
CA PHE A 288 -18.23 2.68 22.57
C PHE A 288 -16.83 2.72 21.94
N LYS A 289 -16.73 2.98 20.63
CA LYS A 289 -15.44 3.11 19.95
C LYS A 289 -14.60 4.26 20.48
N ILE A 290 -15.22 5.40 20.79
CA ILE A 290 -14.50 6.54 21.40
C ILE A 290 -14.01 6.16 22.81
N ILE A 291 -14.83 5.53 23.63
CA ILE A 291 -14.44 5.08 24.97
C ILE A 291 -13.32 4.04 24.88
N GLU A 292 -13.45 3.03 24.01
CA GLU A 292 -12.40 2.03 23.77
C GLU A 292 -11.06 2.70 23.43
N VAL A 293 -11.07 3.68 22.50
CA VAL A 293 -9.86 4.40 22.10
C VAL A 293 -9.31 5.24 23.25
N LEU A 294 -10.13 5.95 24.01
CA LEU A 294 -9.68 6.75 25.14
C LEU A 294 -8.96 5.92 26.21
N PHE A 295 -9.46 4.71 26.50
CA PHE A 295 -8.82 3.81 27.46
C PHE A 295 -7.57 3.12 26.86
N MET A 296 -7.62 2.71 25.61
CA MET A 296 -6.56 1.93 25.00
C MET A 296 -5.41 2.77 24.44
N PHE A 297 -5.64 4.04 24.11
CA PHE A 297 -4.61 4.93 23.56
C PHE A 297 -3.40 5.09 24.51
N PRO A 298 -3.58 5.38 25.82
CA PRO A 298 -2.46 5.40 26.75
C PRO A 298 -1.81 4.01 26.95
N CYS A 299 -2.59 2.94 26.81
CA CYS A 299 -2.12 1.56 26.97
C CYS A 299 -1.41 1.01 25.70
N THR A 300 -1.33 1.78 24.61
CA THR A 300 -0.71 1.32 23.35
C THR A 300 0.70 0.74 23.54
N PRO A 301 1.63 1.34 24.32
CA PRO A 301 2.96 0.76 24.50
C PRO A 301 2.92 -0.62 25.14
N LEU A 302 1.97 -0.84 26.07
CA LEU A 302 1.78 -2.13 26.74
C LEU A 302 1.25 -3.18 25.75
N VAL A 303 0.29 -2.79 24.88
CA VAL A 303 -0.26 -3.68 23.85
C VAL A 303 0.83 -4.05 22.84
N VAL A 304 1.64 -3.10 22.37
CA VAL A 304 2.79 -3.36 21.50
C VAL A 304 3.77 -4.34 22.15
N ALA A 305 4.18 -4.08 23.38
CA ALA A 305 5.08 -4.98 24.13
C ALA A 305 4.47 -6.38 24.34
N LEU A 306 3.16 -6.47 24.52
CA LEU A 306 2.46 -7.75 24.63
C LEU A 306 2.50 -8.53 23.31
N THR A 307 2.31 -7.86 22.15
CA THR A 307 2.42 -8.52 20.85
C THR A 307 3.82 -9.04 20.57
N GLU A 308 4.87 -8.33 21.03
CA GLU A 308 6.26 -8.79 20.92
C GLU A 308 6.54 -10.03 21.78
N LYS A 309 5.86 -10.17 22.93
CA LYS A 309 5.94 -11.37 23.77
C LYS A 309 5.18 -12.56 23.17
N ILE A 310 4.03 -12.32 22.51
CA ILE A 310 3.20 -13.35 21.87
C ILE A 310 3.91 -13.82 20.60
N ILE A 311 4.33 -12.89 19.74
CA ILE A 311 5.00 -13.18 18.47
C ILE A 311 6.50 -12.91 18.66
N ARG A 312 7.22 -13.91 19.16
CA ARG A 312 8.63 -13.81 19.56
C ARG A 312 9.56 -13.84 18.35
N GLY A 313 10.75 -13.26 18.54
CA GLY A 313 11.88 -13.28 17.61
C GLY A 313 11.94 -12.02 16.73
N LYS A 314 13.10 -11.81 16.10
CA LYS A 314 13.30 -10.85 15.01
C LYS A 314 12.86 -11.51 13.71
N ASP A 315 12.54 -10.72 12.69
CA ASP A 315 12.35 -11.27 11.35
C ASP A 315 13.66 -11.97 10.94
N GLU A 316 13.54 -13.18 10.40
CA GLU A 316 14.69 -13.86 9.81
C GLU A 316 15.20 -12.98 8.68
N LYS A 317 16.54 -12.90 8.54
CA LYS A 317 17.12 -12.28 7.36
C LYS A 317 16.61 -13.10 6.17
N VAL A 318 15.76 -12.47 5.37
CA VAL A 318 15.25 -13.07 4.13
C VAL A 318 16.46 -13.48 3.30
N HIS A 319 16.45 -14.66 2.72
CA HIS A 319 17.45 -15.07 1.75
C HIS A 319 17.49 -14.02 0.64
N HIS A 320 18.69 -13.71 0.13
CA HIS A 320 18.87 -12.65 -0.87
C HIS A 320 17.98 -12.84 -2.11
N ASN A 321 17.52 -14.05 -2.36
CA ASN A 321 16.72 -14.48 -3.52
C ASN A 321 15.21 -14.31 -3.35
N GLU A 322 14.69 -13.88 -2.17
CA GLU A 322 13.26 -13.70 -1.92
C GLU A 322 12.90 -12.22 -1.90
N LEU A 323 11.68 -11.89 -2.35
CA LEU A 323 11.13 -10.54 -2.24
C LEU A 323 10.97 -10.15 -0.76
N GLN A 324 11.50 -8.98 -0.37
CA GLN A 324 11.47 -8.51 1.02
C GLN A 324 10.27 -7.61 1.32
N TYR A 325 9.91 -6.78 0.37
CA TYR A 325 8.88 -5.75 0.53
C TYR A 325 7.55 -6.17 -0.10
N ILE A 326 7.60 -6.99 -1.14
CA ILE A 326 6.43 -7.47 -1.88
C ILE A 326 5.90 -8.75 -1.24
N THR A 327 4.57 -8.80 -1.02
CA THR A 327 3.86 -9.99 -0.51
C THR A 327 2.55 -10.17 -1.25
N GLU A 328 1.95 -11.37 -1.19
CA GLU A 328 0.60 -11.61 -1.75
C GLU A 328 -0.49 -10.72 -1.14
N ILE A 329 -0.25 -10.20 0.08
CA ILE A 329 -1.15 -9.25 0.74
C ILE A 329 -1.24 -7.95 -0.05
N SER A 330 -0.12 -7.50 -0.63
CA SER A 330 -0.08 -6.25 -1.39
C SER A 330 -0.98 -6.28 -2.62
N LEU A 331 -1.18 -7.44 -3.24
CA LEU A 331 -2.14 -7.63 -4.35
C LEU A 331 -3.60 -7.40 -3.94
N LYS A 332 -3.91 -7.46 -2.64
CA LYS A 332 -5.26 -7.20 -2.11
C LYS A 332 -5.53 -5.72 -1.82
N SER A 333 -4.51 -4.88 -1.86
CA SER A 333 -4.62 -3.44 -1.59
C SER A 333 -3.83 -2.64 -2.62
N PRO A 334 -4.49 -2.07 -3.66
CA PRO A 334 -3.85 -1.25 -4.67
C PRO A 334 -2.96 -0.14 -4.09
N ALA A 335 -3.39 0.41 -2.95
CA ALA A 335 -2.67 1.47 -2.25
C ALA A 335 -1.26 1.08 -1.78
N THR A 336 -0.97 -0.20 -1.58
CA THR A 336 0.34 -0.69 -1.10
C THR A 336 1.24 -1.23 -2.21
N MET A 337 0.68 -1.54 -3.37
CA MET A 337 1.40 -2.16 -4.48
C MET A 337 2.59 -1.33 -4.96
N ILE A 338 2.36 -0.06 -5.30
CA ILE A 338 3.37 0.84 -5.85
C ILE A 338 4.50 1.10 -4.84
N PRO A 339 4.24 1.50 -3.58
CA PRO A 339 5.30 1.70 -2.60
C PRO A 339 6.14 0.45 -2.34
N GLN A 340 5.51 -0.73 -2.29
CA GLN A 340 6.23 -1.98 -2.06
C GLN A 340 7.07 -2.38 -3.27
N ALA A 341 6.54 -2.25 -4.49
CA ALA A 341 7.29 -2.47 -5.71
C ALA A 341 8.49 -1.50 -5.82
N LYS A 342 8.29 -0.20 -5.55
CA LYS A 342 9.38 0.78 -5.51
C LYS A 342 10.47 0.42 -4.49
N ASN A 343 10.10 -0.02 -3.28
CA ASN A 343 11.08 -0.44 -2.28
C ASN A 343 11.86 -1.68 -2.70
N GLU A 344 11.21 -2.62 -3.37
CA GLU A 344 11.88 -3.80 -3.91
C GLU A 344 12.85 -3.43 -5.04
N LEU A 345 12.44 -2.53 -5.95
CA LEU A 345 13.31 -1.98 -6.99
C LEU A 345 14.51 -1.25 -6.39
N ARG A 346 14.30 -0.45 -5.33
CA ARG A 346 15.41 0.20 -4.61
C ARG A 346 16.38 -0.82 -4.02
N ARG A 347 15.88 -1.93 -3.44
CA ARG A 347 16.70 -3.01 -2.92
C ARG A 347 17.52 -3.66 -4.02
N MET A 348 16.88 -4.00 -5.14
CA MET A 348 17.53 -4.59 -6.30
C MET A 348 18.63 -3.67 -6.86
N ALA A 349 18.35 -2.36 -6.99
CA ALA A 349 19.31 -1.36 -7.42
C ALA A 349 20.50 -1.21 -6.46
N ASN A 350 20.27 -1.27 -5.15
CA ASN A 350 21.36 -1.29 -4.17
C ASN A 350 22.23 -2.54 -4.31
N MET A 351 21.63 -3.69 -4.62
CA MET A 351 22.41 -4.93 -4.88
C MET A 351 23.28 -4.79 -6.12
N ALA A 352 22.74 -4.22 -7.21
CA ALA A 352 23.50 -3.95 -8.44
C ALA A 352 24.64 -2.93 -8.19
N GLN A 353 24.34 -1.84 -7.46
CA GLN A 353 25.36 -0.85 -7.10
C GLN A 353 26.49 -1.44 -6.26
N GLU A 354 26.18 -2.21 -5.20
CA GLU A 354 27.20 -2.89 -4.39
C GLU A 354 28.03 -3.90 -5.21
N ASN A 355 27.38 -4.58 -6.18
CA ASN A 355 28.06 -5.51 -7.06
C ASN A 355 29.05 -4.78 -7.97
N LEU A 356 28.63 -3.65 -8.51
CA LEU A 356 29.45 -2.78 -9.34
C LEU A 356 30.63 -2.17 -8.54
N ASP A 357 30.39 -1.74 -7.29
CA ASP A 357 31.44 -1.26 -6.38
C ASP A 357 32.53 -2.33 -6.15
N HIS A 358 32.12 -3.58 -5.91
CA HIS A 358 33.05 -4.70 -5.75
C HIS A 358 33.82 -5.00 -7.03
N ALA A 359 33.16 -4.95 -8.19
CA ALA A 359 33.77 -5.24 -9.49
C ALA A 359 34.84 -4.20 -9.85
N ILE A 360 34.52 -2.92 -9.72
CA ILE A 360 35.48 -1.83 -9.98
C ILE A 360 36.64 -1.85 -8.98
N HIS A 361 36.34 -2.10 -7.68
CA HIS A 361 37.39 -2.22 -6.67
C HIS A 361 38.34 -3.39 -6.94
N GLY A 362 37.79 -4.57 -7.31
CA GLY A 362 38.58 -5.75 -7.69
C GLY A 362 39.49 -5.46 -8.87
N PHE A 363 38.94 -4.82 -9.92
CA PHE A 363 39.69 -4.46 -11.11
C PHE A 363 40.83 -3.47 -10.81
N LEU A 364 40.55 -2.35 -10.14
CA LEU A 364 41.58 -1.33 -9.84
C LEU A 364 42.71 -1.85 -8.97
N ASN A 365 42.44 -2.81 -8.08
CA ASN A 365 43.41 -3.42 -7.19
C ASN A 365 44.00 -4.76 -7.69
N GLN A 366 43.60 -5.20 -8.88
CA GLN A 366 44.03 -6.49 -9.47
C GLN A 366 43.77 -7.67 -8.53
N SER A 367 42.58 -7.71 -7.91
CA SER A 367 42.19 -8.73 -6.94
C SER A 367 40.95 -9.49 -7.42
N ASP A 368 40.99 -10.81 -7.37
CA ASP A 368 39.87 -11.71 -7.67
C ASP A 368 39.03 -12.06 -6.44
N GLU A 369 39.34 -11.47 -5.29
CA GLU A 369 38.68 -11.74 -4.01
C GLU A 369 37.14 -11.66 -4.08
N PHE A 370 36.60 -10.73 -4.87
CA PHE A 370 35.17 -10.50 -4.97
C PHE A 370 34.49 -11.17 -6.18
N VAL A 371 35.25 -11.79 -7.07
CA VAL A 371 34.72 -12.30 -8.34
C VAL A 371 33.61 -13.32 -8.14
N ASP A 372 33.82 -14.35 -7.31
CA ASP A 372 32.80 -15.35 -7.04
C ASP A 372 31.55 -14.74 -6.36
N LYS A 373 31.78 -13.75 -5.48
CA LYS A 373 30.69 -13.03 -4.82
C LYS A 373 29.86 -12.20 -5.82
N ILE A 374 30.51 -11.63 -6.84
CA ILE A 374 29.84 -10.87 -7.91
C ILE A 374 28.91 -11.77 -8.71
N TYR A 375 29.37 -12.94 -9.14
CA TYR A 375 28.53 -13.90 -9.89
C TYR A 375 27.33 -14.39 -9.06
N HIS A 376 27.56 -14.78 -7.79
CA HIS A 376 26.45 -15.18 -6.92
C HIS A 376 25.43 -14.07 -6.71
N ARG A 377 25.89 -12.83 -6.58
CA ARG A 377 24.98 -11.70 -6.40
C ARG A 377 24.21 -11.36 -7.68
N GLU A 378 24.82 -11.58 -8.85
CA GLU A 378 24.15 -11.45 -10.13
C GLU A 378 23.02 -12.47 -10.28
N GLU A 379 23.24 -13.73 -9.91
CA GLU A 379 22.18 -14.74 -9.85
C GLU A 379 21.05 -14.32 -8.90
N ASP A 380 21.36 -13.69 -7.75
CA ASP A 380 20.37 -13.14 -6.84
C ASP A 380 19.59 -11.98 -7.46
N ILE A 381 20.24 -11.06 -8.18
CA ILE A 381 19.62 -9.93 -8.88
C ILE A 381 18.64 -10.46 -9.94
N ASN A 382 19.05 -11.43 -10.75
CA ASN A 382 18.22 -12.08 -11.77
C ASN A 382 16.97 -12.73 -11.17
N ASN A 383 17.12 -13.47 -10.07
CA ASN A 383 15.99 -14.08 -9.36
C ASN A 383 15.00 -13.03 -8.83
N VAL A 384 15.51 -11.93 -8.27
CA VAL A 384 14.69 -10.81 -7.78
C VAL A 384 14.00 -10.10 -8.95
N SER A 385 14.69 -9.87 -10.07
CA SER A 385 14.13 -9.29 -11.30
C SER A 385 12.92 -10.10 -11.79
N HIS A 386 13.07 -11.41 -11.92
CA HIS A 386 11.97 -12.31 -12.30
C HIS A 386 10.80 -12.24 -11.33
N ALA A 387 11.07 -12.26 -10.02
CA ALA A 387 10.03 -12.23 -9.01
C ALA A 387 9.27 -10.90 -8.97
N ILE A 388 9.96 -9.76 -9.18
CA ILE A 388 9.31 -8.44 -9.31
C ILE A 388 8.45 -8.40 -10.58
N THR A 389 8.98 -8.88 -11.71
CA THR A 389 8.25 -8.93 -12.99
C THR A 389 6.96 -9.75 -12.87
N ASP A 390 7.00 -10.93 -12.26
CA ASP A 390 5.82 -11.76 -11.98
C ASP A 390 4.79 -11.03 -11.13
N TYR A 391 5.25 -10.28 -10.14
CA TYR A 391 4.38 -9.46 -9.31
C TYR A 391 3.72 -8.33 -10.10
N LEU A 392 4.47 -7.61 -10.94
CA LEU A 392 3.96 -6.54 -11.78
C LEU A 392 2.91 -7.05 -12.78
N VAL A 393 3.14 -8.24 -13.39
CA VAL A 393 2.17 -8.90 -14.27
C VAL A 393 0.86 -9.20 -13.54
N LYS A 394 0.94 -9.78 -12.32
CA LYS A 394 -0.25 -10.04 -11.49
C LYS A 394 -0.96 -8.75 -11.08
N SER A 395 -0.21 -7.70 -10.76
CA SER A 395 -0.75 -6.40 -10.38
C SER A 395 -1.50 -5.72 -11.53
N ASN A 396 -1.03 -5.86 -12.76
CA ASN A 396 -1.63 -5.25 -13.95
C ASN A 396 -2.97 -5.91 -14.36
N GLN A 397 -3.28 -7.11 -13.84
CA GLN A 397 -4.57 -7.79 -14.04
C GLN A 397 -5.69 -7.22 -13.14
N LEU A 398 -5.35 -6.34 -12.21
CA LEU A 398 -6.31 -5.75 -11.28
C LEU A 398 -6.87 -4.45 -11.84
N SER A 399 -8.11 -4.12 -11.46
CA SER A 399 -8.76 -2.85 -11.85
C SER A 399 -8.17 -1.68 -11.07
N LEU A 400 -7.08 -1.11 -11.58
CA LEU A 400 -6.36 0.00 -10.99
C LEU A 400 -6.73 1.34 -11.64
N PRO A 401 -6.57 2.48 -10.93
CA PRO A 401 -6.59 3.81 -11.53
C PRO A 401 -5.56 3.93 -12.66
N LEU A 402 -5.87 4.69 -13.72
CA LEU A 402 -4.98 4.85 -14.87
C LEU A 402 -3.58 5.36 -14.48
N ALA A 403 -3.51 6.27 -13.51
CA ALA A 403 -2.23 6.77 -12.99
C ALA A 403 -1.39 5.65 -12.36
N ASP A 404 -2.00 4.77 -11.56
CA ASP A 404 -1.32 3.64 -10.95
C ASP A 404 -0.89 2.60 -12.00
N GLN A 405 -1.70 2.39 -13.06
CA GLN A 405 -1.33 1.51 -14.18
C GLN A 405 -0.10 2.04 -14.93
N LYS A 406 -0.01 3.35 -15.19
CA LYS A 406 1.16 3.97 -15.81
C LYS A 406 2.41 3.78 -14.96
N ILE A 407 2.32 4.01 -13.64
CA ILE A 407 3.45 3.80 -12.72
C ILE A 407 3.90 2.34 -12.69
N LEU A 408 2.97 1.38 -12.62
CA LEU A 408 3.31 -0.04 -12.67
C LEU A 408 3.90 -0.44 -14.03
N GLY A 409 3.39 0.15 -15.12
CA GLY A 409 3.92 -0.04 -16.46
C GLY A 409 5.37 0.42 -16.58
N SER A 410 5.72 1.60 -16.05
CA SER A 410 7.09 2.10 -16.08
C SER A 410 8.06 1.24 -15.26
N MET A 411 7.59 0.57 -14.19
CA MET A 411 8.43 -0.29 -13.37
C MET A 411 8.97 -1.52 -14.12
N PHE A 412 8.31 -1.99 -15.20
CA PHE A 412 8.84 -3.07 -16.05
C PHE A 412 10.15 -2.67 -16.72
N TYR A 413 10.23 -1.43 -17.20
CA TYR A 413 11.46 -0.89 -17.79
C TYR A 413 12.55 -0.75 -16.73
N VAL A 414 12.20 -0.18 -15.58
CA VAL A 414 13.14 0.02 -14.46
C VAL A 414 13.71 -1.29 -13.93
N VAL A 415 12.92 -2.37 -13.83
CA VAL A 415 13.43 -3.72 -13.48
C VAL A 415 14.51 -4.15 -14.44
N ASN A 416 14.26 -4.02 -15.74
CA ASN A 416 15.18 -4.43 -16.79
C ASN A 416 16.47 -3.57 -16.78
N ASP A 417 16.36 -2.25 -16.61
CA ASP A 417 17.53 -1.38 -16.55
C ASP A 417 18.42 -1.68 -15.33
N ILE A 418 17.82 -1.97 -14.16
CA ILE A 418 18.58 -2.37 -12.97
C ILE A 418 19.28 -3.73 -13.16
N GLU A 419 18.63 -4.68 -13.79
CA GLU A 419 19.22 -5.99 -14.10
C GLU A 419 20.40 -5.82 -15.06
N ARG A 420 20.27 -4.99 -16.11
CA ARG A 420 21.37 -4.66 -17.02
C ARG A 420 22.56 -4.03 -16.32
N ILE A 421 22.33 -3.17 -15.32
CA ILE A 421 23.41 -2.60 -14.50
C ILE A 421 24.11 -3.72 -13.71
N GLY A 422 23.40 -4.74 -13.25
CA GLY A 422 23.96 -5.95 -12.64
C GLY A 422 24.83 -6.74 -13.60
N ASP A 423 24.34 -7.02 -14.83
CA ASP A 423 25.09 -7.70 -15.91
C ASP A 423 26.43 -7.00 -16.19
N HIS A 424 26.44 -5.66 -16.22
CA HIS A 424 27.67 -4.90 -16.43
C HIS A 424 28.70 -5.10 -15.29
N ALA A 425 28.26 -5.33 -14.05
CA ALA A 425 29.18 -5.67 -12.95
C ALA A 425 29.86 -7.03 -13.18
N GLU A 426 29.17 -8.02 -13.77
CA GLU A 426 29.75 -9.30 -14.16
C GLU A 426 30.81 -9.12 -15.24
N ASN A 427 30.57 -8.26 -16.26
CA ASN A 427 31.54 -7.94 -17.28
C ASN A 427 32.85 -7.39 -16.69
N PHE A 428 32.76 -6.49 -15.67
CA PHE A 428 33.94 -6.00 -14.96
C PHE A 428 34.67 -7.08 -14.16
N ALA A 429 33.97 -8.09 -13.63
CA ALA A 429 34.61 -9.23 -12.98
C ALA A 429 35.39 -10.08 -13.99
N ASP A 430 34.86 -10.26 -15.21
CA ASP A 430 35.56 -10.94 -16.32
C ASP A 430 36.79 -10.15 -16.80
N PHE A 431 36.70 -8.84 -16.86
CA PHE A 431 37.84 -7.96 -17.13
C PHE A 431 38.94 -8.14 -16.06
N THR A 432 38.57 -8.26 -14.81
CA THR A 432 39.51 -8.49 -13.69
C THR A 432 40.23 -9.82 -13.86
N LYS A 433 39.50 -10.92 -14.16
CA LYS A 433 40.12 -12.23 -14.44
C LYS A 433 41.09 -12.16 -15.61
N THR A 434 40.70 -11.46 -16.67
CA THR A 434 41.50 -11.30 -17.87
C THR A 434 42.78 -10.54 -17.60
N GLU A 435 42.70 -9.45 -16.82
CA GLU A 435 43.84 -8.64 -16.40
C GLU A 435 44.84 -9.47 -15.57
N ILE A 436 44.34 -10.19 -14.56
CA ILE A 436 45.18 -11.03 -13.69
C ILE A 436 45.87 -12.15 -14.50
N LYS A 437 45.08 -12.86 -15.34
CA LYS A 437 45.60 -13.99 -16.15
C LYS A 437 46.69 -13.60 -17.12
N HIS A 438 46.61 -12.41 -17.71
CA HIS A 438 47.54 -11.96 -18.75
C HIS A 438 48.54 -10.92 -18.28
N ASN A 439 48.46 -10.51 -17.01
CA ASN A 439 49.28 -9.44 -16.38
C ASN A 439 49.31 -8.16 -17.26
N THR A 440 48.16 -7.81 -17.85
CA THR A 440 47.99 -6.66 -18.71
C THR A 440 47.76 -5.42 -17.89
N GLY A 441 48.76 -4.92 -17.19
CA GLY A 441 48.63 -3.76 -16.29
C GLY A 441 48.20 -2.49 -17.03
N LEU A 442 47.10 -1.87 -16.60
CA LEU A 442 46.75 -0.52 -17.03
C LEU A 442 47.74 0.49 -16.43
N THR A 443 48.00 1.57 -17.18
CA THR A 443 48.80 2.70 -16.68
C THR A 443 48.09 3.37 -15.48
N GLY A 444 48.85 4.01 -14.61
CA GLY A 444 48.26 4.75 -13.45
C GLY A 444 47.25 5.81 -13.89
N ASP A 445 47.51 6.52 -14.98
CA ASP A 445 46.59 7.51 -15.55
C ASP A 445 45.29 6.86 -16.04
N ALA A 446 45.36 5.68 -16.68
CA ALA A 446 44.17 4.97 -17.13
C ALA A 446 43.30 4.48 -15.95
N LYS A 447 43.91 3.98 -14.89
CA LYS A 447 43.19 3.59 -13.65
C LYS A 447 42.48 4.80 -12.99
N GLU A 448 43.14 5.96 -12.98
CA GLU A 448 42.57 7.18 -12.43
C GLU A 448 41.42 7.73 -13.30
N GLU A 449 41.50 7.59 -14.63
CA GLU A 449 40.43 7.95 -15.56
C GLU A 449 39.19 7.06 -15.35
N ILE A 450 39.35 5.73 -15.24
CA ILE A 450 38.25 4.80 -14.91
C ILE A 450 37.61 5.17 -13.58
N LYS A 451 38.42 5.40 -12.55
CA LYS A 451 37.93 5.77 -11.21
C LYS A 451 37.09 7.05 -11.23
N LYS A 452 37.51 8.08 -11.97
CA LYS A 452 36.77 9.33 -12.11
C LYS A 452 35.47 9.13 -12.83
N MET A 453 35.47 8.39 -13.93
CA MET A 453 34.24 8.09 -14.69
C MET A 453 33.26 7.27 -13.83
N TYR A 454 33.74 6.22 -13.15
CA TYR A 454 32.92 5.44 -12.25
C TYR A 454 32.29 6.29 -11.14
N THR A 455 33.04 7.22 -10.54
CA THR A 455 32.49 8.12 -9.51
C THR A 455 31.34 8.97 -10.04
N ALA A 456 31.42 9.43 -11.30
CA ALA A 456 30.34 10.17 -11.95
C ALA A 456 29.13 9.27 -12.24
N VAL A 457 29.35 8.06 -12.77
CA VAL A 457 28.31 7.06 -13.05
C VAL A 457 27.59 6.63 -11.79
N SER A 458 28.32 6.33 -10.70
CA SER A 458 27.74 5.98 -9.40
C SER A 458 26.88 7.11 -8.82
N LYS A 459 27.33 8.38 -8.99
CA LYS A 459 26.51 9.54 -8.60
C LYS A 459 25.24 9.64 -9.45
N LEU A 460 25.35 9.42 -10.75
CA LEU A 460 24.21 9.45 -11.69
C LEU A 460 23.18 8.38 -11.32
N LEU A 461 23.60 7.13 -11.15
CA LEU A 461 22.70 6.02 -10.75
C LEU A 461 21.94 6.34 -9.46
N LYS A 462 22.65 6.84 -8.44
CA LYS A 462 22.02 7.23 -7.17
C LYS A 462 20.98 8.32 -7.36
N LEU A 463 21.30 9.38 -8.11
CA LEU A 463 20.40 10.51 -8.37
C LEU A 463 19.19 10.06 -9.18
N SER A 464 19.38 9.19 -10.17
CA SER A 464 18.31 8.61 -11.00
C SER A 464 17.33 7.77 -10.19
N LEU A 465 17.84 6.95 -9.27
CA LEU A 465 17.01 6.18 -8.34
C LEU A 465 16.22 7.08 -7.37
N GLU A 466 16.86 8.12 -6.83
CA GLU A 466 16.16 9.10 -5.99
C GLU A 466 15.06 9.82 -6.78
N CYS A 467 15.35 10.22 -8.02
CA CYS A 467 14.37 10.83 -8.92
C CYS A 467 13.17 9.91 -9.16
N PHE A 468 13.41 8.64 -9.56
CA PHE A 468 12.35 7.63 -9.76
C PHE A 468 11.50 7.40 -8.51
N MET A 469 12.12 7.35 -7.33
CA MET A 469 11.40 7.13 -6.07
C MET A 469 10.45 8.27 -5.72
N GLU A 470 10.79 9.51 -6.07
CA GLU A 470 10.00 10.71 -5.77
C GLU A 470 8.86 10.95 -6.79
N GLN A 471 8.95 10.39 -7.99
CA GLN A 471 7.90 10.50 -9.00
C GLN A 471 6.66 9.72 -8.55
N ASP A 472 5.47 10.32 -8.67
CA ASP A 472 4.19 9.72 -8.30
C ASP A 472 3.15 9.74 -9.45
N GLY A 473 3.61 9.92 -10.69
CA GLY A 473 2.78 10.04 -11.88
C GLY A 473 2.11 11.41 -12.06
N VAL A 474 2.25 12.31 -11.09
CA VAL A 474 1.75 13.70 -11.13
C VAL A 474 2.88 14.69 -10.92
N ASN A 475 3.78 14.42 -9.99
CA ASN A 475 4.92 15.27 -9.66
C ASN A 475 6.16 14.75 -10.40
N LYS A 476 6.76 15.65 -11.22
CA LYS A 476 8.05 15.43 -11.86
C LYS A 476 9.09 16.29 -11.10
N PRO A 477 10.18 15.73 -10.59
CA PRO A 477 11.26 16.49 -9.97
C PRO A 477 12.17 17.10 -11.04
N GLU A 478 11.68 18.16 -11.72
CA GLU A 478 12.35 18.80 -12.86
C GLU A 478 13.80 19.22 -12.56
N ASP A 479 14.05 19.75 -11.35
CA ASP A 479 15.41 20.12 -10.92
C ASP A 479 16.38 18.94 -10.94
N LYS A 480 15.92 17.73 -10.51
CA LYS A 480 16.74 16.52 -10.52
C LYS A 480 16.93 15.98 -11.93
N LEU A 481 15.91 16.02 -12.77
CA LEU A 481 16.02 15.61 -14.17
C LEU A 481 17.03 16.48 -14.92
N ALA A 482 17.02 17.80 -14.69
CA ALA A 482 18.02 18.72 -15.26
C ALA A 482 19.45 18.40 -14.75
N GLU A 483 19.64 18.07 -13.46
CA GLU A 483 20.95 17.67 -12.93
C GLU A 483 21.43 16.33 -13.56
N ILE A 484 20.51 15.38 -13.77
CA ILE A 484 20.78 14.09 -14.41
C ILE A 484 21.28 14.31 -15.83
N ALA A 485 20.58 15.09 -16.65
CA ALA A 485 20.98 15.39 -18.03
C ALA A 485 22.37 16.05 -18.11
N ILE A 486 22.67 16.99 -17.20
CA ILE A 486 24.01 17.62 -17.14
C ILE A 486 25.08 16.60 -16.78
N LEU A 487 24.82 15.69 -15.86
CA LEU A 487 25.78 14.69 -15.40
C LEU A 487 26.04 13.65 -16.48
N GLU A 488 25.02 13.18 -17.19
CA GLU A 488 25.13 12.30 -18.36
C GLU A 488 26.00 12.93 -19.46
N ALA A 489 25.66 14.15 -19.91
CA ALA A 489 26.48 14.87 -20.91
C ALA A 489 27.95 15.07 -20.46
N SER A 490 28.20 15.09 -19.14
CA SER A 490 29.56 15.12 -18.60
C SER A 490 30.26 13.76 -18.72
N ILE A 491 29.54 12.65 -18.49
CA ILE A 491 30.06 11.29 -18.62
C ILE A 491 30.44 11.00 -20.07
N ASP A 492 29.59 11.36 -21.03
CA ASP A 492 29.87 11.25 -22.45
C ASP A 492 31.15 11.99 -22.87
N LYS A 493 31.31 13.23 -22.35
CA LYS A 493 32.53 13.98 -22.60
C LYS A 493 33.76 13.32 -21.97
N MET A 494 33.60 12.69 -20.81
CA MET A 494 34.68 11.94 -20.15
C MET A 494 35.08 10.72 -20.99
N GLU A 495 34.11 9.93 -21.47
CA GLU A 495 34.36 8.77 -22.34
C GLU A 495 35.16 9.18 -23.58
N ARG A 496 34.63 10.11 -24.38
CA ARG A 496 35.29 10.61 -25.60
C ARG A 496 36.69 11.20 -25.34
N ARG A 497 36.88 11.86 -24.21
CA ARG A 497 38.17 12.43 -23.81
C ARG A 497 39.15 11.34 -23.42
N TYR A 498 38.74 10.36 -22.63
CA TYR A 498 39.60 9.30 -22.14
C TYR A 498 39.98 8.33 -23.25
N GLN A 499 39.09 8.05 -24.22
CA GLN A 499 39.42 7.34 -25.44
C GLN A 499 40.51 8.06 -26.25
N LYS A 500 40.44 9.39 -26.41
CA LYS A 500 41.48 10.19 -27.06
C LYS A 500 42.80 10.14 -26.32
N HIS A 501 42.78 10.19 -24.98
CA HIS A 501 43.99 10.05 -24.16
C HIS A 501 44.62 8.65 -24.35
N HIS A 502 43.78 7.65 -24.39
CA HIS A 502 44.24 6.28 -24.61
C HIS A 502 44.92 6.10 -25.97
N ILE A 503 44.33 6.59 -27.06
CA ILE A 503 44.95 6.55 -28.40
C ILE A 503 46.32 7.24 -28.39
N LYS A 504 46.48 8.37 -27.66
CA LYS A 504 47.77 9.05 -27.52
C LYS A 504 48.80 8.21 -26.75
N ARG A 505 48.40 7.49 -25.69
CA ARG A 505 49.26 6.56 -24.93
C ARG A 505 49.72 5.40 -25.82
N LEU A 506 48.82 4.81 -26.61
CA LEU A 506 49.15 3.77 -27.58
C LEU A 506 50.17 4.25 -28.64
N ALA A 507 49.94 5.44 -29.23
CA ALA A 507 50.83 5.99 -30.24
C ALA A 507 52.23 6.31 -29.71
N LYS A 508 52.39 6.55 -28.43
CA LYS A 508 53.67 6.78 -27.76
C LYS A 508 54.34 5.50 -27.26
N GLY A 509 53.67 4.35 -27.35
CA GLY A 509 54.16 3.08 -26.79
C GLY A 509 54.13 3.02 -25.27
N GLU A 510 53.35 3.88 -24.62
CA GLU A 510 53.18 3.94 -23.17
C GLU A 510 52.16 2.90 -22.62
N CYS A 511 51.50 2.17 -23.52
CA CYS A 511 50.45 1.19 -23.21
C CYS A 511 50.50 0.02 -24.17
N GLU A 512 50.30 -1.19 -23.66
CA GLU A 512 50.17 -2.38 -24.52
C GLU A 512 48.80 -2.39 -25.24
N PRO A 513 48.74 -2.89 -26.51
CA PRO A 513 47.52 -2.92 -27.29
C PRO A 513 46.37 -3.70 -26.59
N ARG A 514 46.70 -4.77 -25.86
CA ARG A 514 45.71 -5.58 -25.13
C ARG A 514 45.12 -4.85 -23.92
N ALA A 515 45.97 -4.12 -23.16
CA ALA A 515 45.52 -3.27 -22.08
C ALA A 515 44.65 -2.12 -22.63
N GLY A 516 44.95 -1.67 -23.85
CA GLY A 516 44.18 -0.66 -24.53
C GLY A 516 42.77 -1.09 -24.92
N LEU A 517 42.62 -2.28 -25.41
CA LEU A 517 41.29 -2.84 -25.71
C LEU A 517 40.45 -2.94 -24.45
N LEU A 518 41.01 -3.51 -23.38
CA LEU A 518 40.35 -3.63 -22.09
C LEU A 518 39.90 -2.29 -21.52
N PHE A 519 40.75 -1.25 -21.62
CA PHE A 519 40.43 0.10 -21.19
C PHE A 519 39.24 0.68 -21.98
N SER A 520 39.21 0.50 -23.29
CA SER A 520 38.13 0.98 -24.15
C SER A 520 36.81 0.27 -23.83
N ASP A 521 36.85 -1.04 -23.63
CA ASP A 521 35.66 -1.83 -23.27
C ASP A 521 35.08 -1.36 -21.91
N MET A 522 35.94 -1.09 -20.91
CA MET A 522 35.52 -0.57 -19.61
C MET A 522 34.87 0.79 -19.68
N LEU A 523 35.38 1.71 -20.51
CA LEU A 523 34.76 3.02 -20.72
C LEU A 523 33.37 2.87 -21.32
N SER A 524 33.23 1.97 -22.31
CA SER A 524 31.95 1.71 -22.97
C SER A 524 30.93 1.05 -22.01
N GLU A 525 31.37 0.14 -21.14
CA GLU A 525 30.50 -0.44 -20.12
C GLU A 525 30.02 0.62 -19.10
N LEU A 526 30.90 1.56 -18.69
CA LEU A 526 30.53 2.64 -17.78
C LEU A 526 29.52 3.63 -18.42
N GLU A 527 29.65 3.90 -19.71
CA GLU A 527 28.71 4.74 -20.46
C GLU A 527 27.35 4.06 -20.54
N ARG A 528 27.29 2.75 -20.86
CA ARG A 528 26.02 2.00 -20.86
C ARG A 528 25.32 1.97 -19.51
N ILE A 529 26.07 1.88 -18.42
CA ILE A 529 25.51 1.99 -17.07
C ILE A 529 24.91 3.38 -16.84
N ALA A 530 25.54 4.43 -17.38
CA ALA A 530 24.99 5.78 -17.33
C ALA A 530 23.67 5.88 -18.11
N ASP A 531 23.60 5.33 -19.31
CA ASP A 531 22.38 5.27 -20.13
C ASP A 531 21.23 4.57 -19.40
N HIS A 532 21.48 3.37 -18.85
CA HIS A 532 20.48 2.64 -18.05
C HIS A 532 20.05 3.45 -16.82
N SER A 533 20.97 4.20 -16.20
CA SER A 533 20.64 5.07 -15.07
C SER A 533 19.70 6.21 -15.47
N VAL A 534 19.92 6.80 -16.64
CA VAL A 534 19.06 7.87 -17.21
C VAL A 534 17.68 7.29 -17.53
N ASN A 535 17.59 6.12 -18.17
CA ASN A 535 16.33 5.44 -18.45
C ASN A 535 15.48 5.24 -17.18
N ILE A 536 16.10 4.89 -16.06
CA ILE A 536 15.41 4.77 -14.76
C ILE A 536 14.77 6.11 -14.36
N ALA A 537 15.48 7.22 -14.50
CA ALA A 537 14.98 8.54 -14.12
C ALA A 537 13.81 9.01 -14.99
N TYR A 538 13.89 8.75 -16.30
CA TYR A 538 12.89 9.19 -17.28
C TYR A 538 11.77 8.15 -17.52
N SER A 539 11.78 7.00 -16.85
CA SER A 539 10.81 5.91 -17.05
C SER A 539 9.33 6.27 -16.88
N MET A 540 9.02 7.37 -16.18
CA MET A 540 7.67 7.91 -15.99
C MET A 540 7.40 9.18 -16.82
N SER A 541 8.32 9.61 -17.68
CA SER A 541 8.11 10.75 -18.57
C SER A 541 7.27 10.31 -19.76
N ASP A 542 6.24 11.09 -20.11
CA ASP A 542 5.47 10.90 -21.35
C ASP A 542 6.19 11.56 -22.58
N GLU A 543 7.44 11.99 -22.42
CA GLU A 543 8.21 12.62 -23.48
C GLU A 543 8.81 11.54 -24.38
N ASP A 544 8.53 11.62 -25.67
CA ASP A 544 9.19 10.78 -26.69
C ASP A 544 10.71 11.03 -26.65
N GLU A 545 11.52 9.99 -26.84
CA GLU A 545 13.00 10.08 -26.89
C GLU A 545 13.50 11.21 -27.81
N ASP A 546 12.76 11.54 -28.88
CA ASP A 546 13.06 12.62 -29.82
C ASP A 546 12.93 14.04 -29.20
N GLU A 547 12.05 14.26 -28.22
CA GLU A 547 11.93 15.53 -27.49
C GLU A 547 13.06 15.69 -26.45
N ILE A 548 13.49 14.61 -25.84
CA ILE A 548 14.62 14.60 -24.89
C ILE A 548 15.92 14.98 -25.64
N LEU A 549 16.18 14.35 -26.77
CA LEU A 549 17.33 14.67 -27.64
C LEU A 549 17.29 16.09 -28.21
N ALA A 550 16.11 16.63 -28.49
CA ALA A 550 15.96 18.02 -28.94
C ALA A 550 16.26 19.02 -27.82
N ALA A 551 15.78 18.78 -26.60
CA ALA A 551 16.05 19.60 -25.42
C ALA A 551 17.54 19.57 -25.01
N GLU A 552 18.21 18.43 -25.16
CA GLU A 552 19.66 18.29 -24.94
C GLU A 552 20.48 19.10 -25.95
N ASN A 553 20.11 19.09 -27.22
CA ASN A 553 20.77 19.89 -28.25
C ASN A 553 20.56 21.40 -28.06
N GLU A 554 19.39 21.83 -27.59
CA GLU A 554 19.14 23.24 -27.23
C GLU A 554 19.94 23.69 -26.01
N ALA A 555 20.04 22.88 -24.98
CA ALA A 555 20.83 23.16 -23.77
C ALA A 555 22.35 23.25 -24.08
N LEU A 556 22.83 22.44 -25.03
CA LEU A 556 24.21 22.46 -25.50
C LEU A 556 24.52 23.67 -26.39
N THR A 557 23.54 24.12 -27.18
CA THR A 557 23.70 25.31 -28.07
C THR A 557 23.57 26.62 -27.31
N ALA A 558 22.83 26.68 -26.23
CA ALA A 558 22.69 27.89 -25.37
C ALA A 558 23.92 28.19 -24.49
N LYS A 559 24.90 27.28 -24.41
CA LYS A 559 26.14 27.40 -23.61
C LYS A 559 27.43 27.57 -24.44
N ASN A 560 27.34 27.70 -25.77
CA ASN A 560 28.41 28.15 -26.66
C ASN A 560 28.13 29.59 -27.11
#